data_10d333113f8812f0be3b488142ce0c10
#
_entry.id   10d333113f8812f0be3b488142ce0c10
#
_cell.length_a   1.000
_cell.length_b   1.000
_cell.length_c   1.000
_cell.angle_alpha   90.00
_cell.angle_beta   90.00
_cell.angle_gamma   90.00
#
_symmetry.space_group_name_H-M   'P 1'
#
loop_
_entity.id
_entity.type
_entity.pdbx_description
1 polymer ?
#
loop_
_entity_poly.entity_id
_entity_poly.type
_entity_poly.pdbx_seq_one_letter_code
_entity_poly.pdbx_strand_id
1 'polypeptide(L)'
;MDLVVGIILVFLAVFLIAIVVMNVKIVPQSKAYVIERLGAYSATWQTGIHVKIPFIERIAKQVSLKEQIVDFPPQPVITKDNVTMQIDTVVFFQITDPKLFAYGVERPLAAIENLTATTLRNIIGEMELDHTLTSRDVINAKIRGVLDEATDPWGIKVNRVELKNILPPREIQDAMEKQMKAERQRREAILTAEGEKASKILVAEGQKESKILAAEADKQSAILAAEAIKEAKIREAEGEAEAIIKVEQARAKAIELINSAAPGDGYLTIKSLEAFEAAADGKATKLIIPSNLQGLAGLAAGVKEIVSE
;
A
#
# COMPACT_ATOMS: atom_id res chain seq x y z
N MET A 1 -39.03 -68.37 58.69
CA MET A 1 -39.41 -68.29 57.21
C MET A 1 -39.27 -66.87 56.74
N ASP A 2 -39.59 -65.86 57.58
CA ASP A 2 -39.59 -64.45 57.23
C ASP A 2 -38.19 -63.86 56.98
N LEU A 3 -37.13 -64.32 57.69
CA LEU A 3 -35.78 -63.84 57.49
C LEU A 3 -35.21 -64.24 56.10
N VAL A 4 -35.49 -65.50 55.69
CA VAL A 4 -35.06 -66.00 54.37
C VAL A 4 -35.76 -65.25 53.22
N VAL A 5 -37.08 -65.02 53.40
CA VAL A 5 -37.88 -64.27 52.44
C VAL A 5 -37.36 -62.79 52.35
N GLY A 6 -37.00 -62.19 53.49
CA GLY A 6 -36.40 -60.83 53.51
C GLY A 6 -35.07 -60.76 52.75
N ILE A 7 -34.18 -61.74 52.93
CA ILE A 7 -32.88 -61.78 52.24
C ILE A 7 -33.08 -61.92 50.72
N ILE A 8 -34.03 -62.83 50.30
CA ILE A 8 -34.34 -63.01 48.84
C ILE A 8 -34.89 -61.73 48.24
N LEU A 9 -35.76 -60.96 48.94
CA LEU A 9 -36.31 -59.71 48.46
C LEU A 9 -35.24 -58.65 48.33
N VAL A 10 -34.29 -58.50 49.30
CA VAL A 10 -33.18 -57.62 49.22
C VAL A 10 -32.26 -57.94 48.05
N PHE A 11 -31.94 -59.21 47.87
CA PHE A 11 -31.12 -59.64 46.75
C PHE A 11 -31.78 -59.41 45.41
N LEU A 12 -33.09 -59.59 45.29
CA LEU A 12 -33.88 -59.30 44.10
C LEU A 12 -33.88 -57.75 43.80
N ALA A 13 -34.05 -56.92 44.83
CA ALA A 13 -34.03 -55.50 44.72
C ALA A 13 -32.65 -54.98 44.24
N VAL A 14 -31.56 -55.47 44.85
CA VAL A 14 -30.20 -55.12 44.42
C VAL A 14 -29.92 -55.57 42.98
N PHE A 15 -30.40 -56.78 42.60
CA PHE A 15 -30.26 -57.32 41.26
C PHE A 15 -31.03 -56.40 40.23
N LEU A 16 -32.24 -55.95 40.54
CA LEU A 16 -33.03 -55.10 39.71
C LEU A 16 -32.34 -53.72 39.57
N ILE A 17 -31.83 -53.15 40.66
CA ILE A 17 -31.09 -51.89 40.63
C ILE A 17 -29.83 -52.03 39.78
N ALA A 18 -29.08 -53.14 39.93
CA ALA A 18 -27.89 -53.39 39.11
C ALA A 18 -28.23 -53.48 37.61
N ILE A 19 -29.34 -54.13 37.23
CA ILE A 19 -29.80 -54.17 35.83
C ILE A 19 -30.10 -52.74 35.32
N VAL A 20 -30.80 -51.93 36.09
CA VAL A 20 -31.10 -50.54 35.67
C VAL A 20 -29.83 -49.74 35.49
N VAL A 21 -28.91 -49.79 36.45
CA VAL A 21 -27.66 -49.02 36.43
C VAL A 21 -26.79 -49.43 35.23
N MET A 22 -26.68 -50.74 34.95
CA MET A 22 -25.90 -51.23 33.79
C MET A 22 -26.49 -50.83 32.44
N ASN A 23 -27.77 -50.51 32.36
CA ASN A 23 -28.45 -50.11 31.14
C ASN A 23 -28.59 -48.60 30.97
N VAL A 24 -28.14 -47.79 31.95
CA VAL A 24 -28.01 -46.35 31.76
C VAL A 24 -26.86 -46.09 30.82
N LYS A 25 -27.16 -45.33 29.78
CA LYS A 25 -26.17 -44.86 28.80
C LYS A 25 -26.19 -43.34 28.71
N ILE A 26 -25.01 -42.75 28.80
CA ILE A 26 -24.81 -41.32 28.62
C ILE A 26 -24.39 -41.10 27.18
N VAL A 27 -25.17 -40.32 26.43
CA VAL A 27 -24.83 -39.90 25.06
C VAL A 27 -24.06 -38.61 25.16
N PRO A 28 -22.77 -38.56 24.73
CA PRO A 28 -21.96 -37.37 24.73
C PRO A 28 -22.50 -36.33 23.77
N GLN A 29 -22.15 -35.06 24.01
CA GLN A 29 -22.46 -33.96 23.10
C GLN A 29 -21.88 -34.24 21.69
N SER A 30 -22.63 -33.88 20.66
CA SER A 30 -22.28 -34.10 19.24
C SER A 30 -22.25 -35.56 18.81
N LYS A 31 -22.90 -36.48 19.57
CA LYS A 31 -23.17 -37.84 19.15
C LYS A 31 -24.66 -38.15 19.21
N ALA A 32 -25.12 -39.08 18.39
CA ALA A 32 -26.45 -39.64 18.44
C ALA A 32 -26.38 -41.14 18.34
N TYR A 33 -27.25 -41.83 19.08
CA TYR A 33 -27.33 -43.30 19.08
C TYR A 33 -28.65 -43.72 18.46
N VAL A 34 -28.57 -44.55 17.44
CA VAL A 34 -29.75 -45.17 16.80
C VAL A 34 -30.09 -46.44 17.55
N ILE A 35 -31.32 -46.53 18.06
CA ILE A 35 -31.81 -47.61 18.89
C ILE A 35 -32.78 -48.46 18.07
N GLU A 36 -32.50 -49.75 18.07
CA GLU A 36 -33.40 -50.79 17.55
C GLU A 36 -34.07 -51.55 18.70
N ARG A 37 -35.34 -51.84 18.50
CA ARG A 37 -36.14 -52.69 19.38
C ARG A 37 -36.62 -53.90 18.58
N LEU A 38 -36.13 -55.10 18.95
CA LEU A 38 -36.46 -56.37 18.26
C LEU A 38 -36.23 -56.31 16.72
N GLY A 39 -35.19 -55.60 16.28
CA GLY A 39 -34.84 -55.48 14.86
C GLY A 39 -35.48 -54.31 14.12
N ALA A 40 -36.45 -53.61 14.72
CA ALA A 40 -37.05 -52.42 14.13
C ALA A 40 -36.48 -51.11 14.74
N TYR A 41 -36.39 -50.05 13.95
CA TYR A 41 -36.04 -48.73 14.46
C TYR A 41 -37.03 -48.29 15.54
N SER A 42 -36.53 -47.86 16.70
CA SER A 42 -37.34 -47.38 17.81
C SER A 42 -37.20 -45.89 18.03
N ALA A 43 -36.00 -45.41 18.22
CA ALA A 43 -35.71 -44.02 18.52
C ALA A 43 -34.28 -43.65 18.20
N THR A 44 -34.02 -42.34 18.05
CA THR A 44 -32.67 -41.78 18.02
C THR A 44 -32.43 -41.02 19.32
N TRP A 45 -31.46 -41.48 20.10
CA TRP A 45 -31.08 -40.80 21.32
C TRP A 45 -30.11 -39.66 21.01
N GLN A 46 -30.51 -38.47 21.44
CA GLN A 46 -29.65 -37.29 21.43
C GLN A 46 -28.85 -37.18 22.73
N THR A 47 -28.07 -36.14 22.87
CA THR A 47 -27.25 -35.87 24.06
C THR A 47 -28.06 -35.96 25.35
N GLY A 48 -27.55 -36.66 26.33
CA GLY A 48 -28.19 -36.80 27.65
C GLY A 48 -28.11 -38.22 28.20
N ILE A 49 -28.85 -38.44 29.28
CA ILE A 49 -28.95 -39.74 29.95
C ILE A 49 -30.15 -40.49 29.41
N HIS A 50 -29.93 -41.70 28.95
CA HIS A 50 -30.95 -42.59 28.43
C HIS A 50 -30.84 -43.96 29.08
N VAL A 51 -31.97 -44.62 29.21
CA VAL A 51 -32.03 -46.00 29.76
C VAL A 51 -32.44 -46.98 28.67
N LYS A 52 -31.60 -47.97 28.45
CA LYS A 52 -31.84 -49.04 27.46
C LYS A 52 -32.65 -50.15 28.10
N ILE A 53 -33.68 -50.67 27.43
CA ILE A 53 -34.39 -51.85 27.88
C ILE A 53 -33.52 -53.06 27.60
N PRO A 54 -33.07 -53.81 28.63
CA PRO A 54 -32.22 -54.99 28.46
C PRO A 54 -32.94 -56.06 27.62
N PHE A 55 -32.20 -56.77 26.81
CA PHE A 55 -32.64 -57.88 25.92
C PHE A 55 -33.51 -57.45 24.73
N ILE A 56 -34.26 -56.34 24.82
CA ILE A 56 -35.22 -55.88 23.81
C ILE A 56 -34.61 -54.80 22.93
N GLU A 57 -33.82 -53.88 23.53
CA GLU A 57 -33.22 -52.76 22.81
C GLU A 57 -31.73 -52.95 22.62
N ARG A 58 -31.27 -52.63 21.43
CA ARG A 58 -29.82 -52.55 21.10
C ARG A 58 -29.45 -51.21 20.48
N ILE A 59 -28.22 -50.79 20.69
CA ILE A 59 -27.64 -49.65 19.97
C ILE A 59 -27.18 -50.20 18.60
N ALA A 60 -27.90 -49.84 17.55
CA ALA A 60 -27.61 -50.24 16.18
C ALA A 60 -26.37 -49.51 15.62
N LYS A 61 -26.34 -48.23 15.82
CA LYS A 61 -25.23 -47.39 15.32
C LYS A 61 -24.99 -46.19 16.24
N GLN A 62 -23.71 -45.84 16.43
CA GLN A 62 -23.29 -44.60 17.09
C GLN A 62 -22.81 -43.65 16.00
N VAL A 63 -23.39 -42.49 15.93
CA VAL A 63 -23.15 -41.51 14.87
C VAL A 63 -22.55 -40.25 15.47
N SER A 64 -21.49 -39.77 14.87
CA SER A 64 -20.94 -38.44 15.19
C SER A 64 -21.65 -37.37 14.35
N LEU A 65 -22.17 -36.36 15.00
CA LEU A 65 -22.80 -35.19 14.34
C LEU A 65 -21.82 -34.07 14.00
N LYS A 66 -20.55 -34.28 14.34
CA LYS A 66 -19.49 -33.34 13.96
C LYS A 66 -19.19 -33.48 12.48
N GLU A 67 -18.69 -32.40 11.90
CA GLU A 67 -18.12 -32.47 10.56
C GLU A 67 -16.99 -33.48 10.49
N GLN A 68 -17.05 -34.32 9.47
CA GLN A 68 -16.08 -35.38 9.19
C GLN A 68 -15.40 -35.09 7.86
N ILE A 69 -14.15 -35.51 7.77
CA ILE A 69 -13.31 -35.34 6.59
C ILE A 69 -12.96 -36.74 6.08
N VAL A 70 -13.19 -36.95 4.78
CA VAL A 70 -12.75 -38.16 4.09
C VAL A 70 -11.88 -37.78 2.91
N ASP A 71 -10.70 -38.37 2.87
CA ASP A 71 -9.74 -38.25 1.80
C ASP A 71 -9.88 -39.45 0.87
N PHE A 72 -10.26 -39.23 -0.38
CA PHE A 72 -10.42 -40.27 -1.38
C PHE A 72 -9.14 -40.42 -2.20
N PRO A 73 -8.77 -41.65 -2.56
CA PRO A 73 -7.57 -41.90 -3.36
C PRO A 73 -7.66 -41.26 -4.75
N PRO A 74 -6.50 -41.02 -5.41
CA PRO A 74 -6.48 -40.48 -6.73
C PRO A 74 -7.30 -41.28 -7.74
N GLN A 75 -8.20 -40.57 -8.44
CA GLN A 75 -9.08 -41.17 -9.46
C GLN A 75 -8.56 -40.81 -10.86
N PRO A 76 -8.43 -41.78 -11.76
CA PRO A 76 -8.07 -41.50 -13.15
C PRO A 76 -9.26 -40.87 -13.88
N VAL A 77 -9.02 -39.73 -14.49
CA VAL A 77 -10.00 -38.97 -15.31
C VAL A 77 -9.39 -38.58 -16.62
N ILE A 78 -10.22 -38.36 -17.63
CA ILE A 78 -9.79 -37.97 -18.98
C ILE A 78 -10.48 -36.64 -19.30
N THR A 79 -9.73 -35.65 -19.69
CA THR A 79 -10.22 -34.33 -20.11
C THR A 79 -10.79 -34.36 -21.52
N LYS A 80 -11.49 -33.28 -21.92
CA LYS A 80 -12.05 -33.10 -23.26
C LYS A 80 -10.97 -33.16 -24.36
N ASP A 81 -9.78 -32.67 -24.08
CA ASP A 81 -8.60 -32.71 -24.96
C ASP A 81 -7.79 -34.02 -24.86
N ASN A 82 -8.43 -35.08 -24.30
CA ASN A 82 -7.92 -36.45 -24.23
C ASN A 82 -6.64 -36.62 -23.41
N VAL A 83 -6.43 -35.79 -22.39
CA VAL A 83 -5.34 -35.97 -21.42
C VAL A 83 -5.83 -36.76 -20.22
N THR A 84 -5.16 -37.89 -19.93
CA THR A 84 -5.43 -38.70 -18.72
C THR A 84 -4.70 -38.10 -17.54
N MET A 85 -5.41 -37.78 -16.46
CA MET A 85 -4.81 -37.25 -15.23
C MET A 85 -5.34 -37.98 -14.01
N GLN A 86 -4.65 -37.83 -12.88
CA GLN A 86 -5.10 -38.34 -11.60
C GLN A 86 -5.48 -37.18 -10.68
N ILE A 87 -6.66 -37.28 -10.08
CA ILE A 87 -7.18 -36.24 -9.20
C ILE A 87 -7.65 -36.89 -7.89
N ASP A 88 -7.11 -36.41 -6.78
CA ASP A 88 -7.56 -36.76 -5.44
C ASP A 88 -8.51 -35.69 -4.89
N THR A 89 -9.51 -36.13 -4.15
CA THR A 89 -10.56 -35.28 -3.59
C THR A 89 -10.70 -35.50 -2.10
N VAL A 90 -10.99 -34.40 -1.40
CA VAL A 90 -11.33 -34.39 0.01
C VAL A 90 -12.76 -33.89 0.16
N VAL A 91 -13.58 -34.67 0.86
CA VAL A 91 -14.99 -34.32 1.10
C VAL A 91 -15.20 -34.03 2.58
N PHE A 92 -15.78 -32.87 2.86
CA PHE A 92 -16.21 -32.43 4.18
C PHE A 92 -17.71 -32.60 4.28
N PHE A 93 -18.16 -33.42 5.20
CA PHE A 93 -19.56 -33.71 5.37
C PHE A 93 -19.94 -33.86 6.86
N GLN A 94 -21.20 -33.67 7.16
CA GLN A 94 -21.75 -33.92 8.48
C GLN A 94 -23.02 -34.76 8.37
N ILE A 95 -23.32 -35.54 9.41
CA ILE A 95 -24.53 -36.34 9.48
C ILE A 95 -25.62 -35.46 10.11
N THR A 96 -26.68 -35.20 9.37
CA THR A 96 -27.83 -34.41 9.78
C THR A 96 -28.93 -35.28 10.37
N ASP A 97 -29.18 -36.43 9.76
CA ASP A 97 -30.16 -37.40 10.26
C ASP A 97 -29.49 -38.79 10.54
N PRO A 98 -29.28 -39.11 11.82
CA PRO A 98 -28.68 -40.42 12.21
C PRO A 98 -29.50 -41.65 11.79
N LYS A 99 -30.83 -41.50 11.68
CA LYS A 99 -31.72 -42.62 11.24
C LYS A 99 -31.49 -42.90 9.76
N LEU A 100 -31.55 -41.89 8.91
CA LEU A 100 -31.31 -42.03 7.48
C LEU A 100 -29.87 -42.50 7.20
N PHE A 101 -28.89 -42.02 7.97
CA PHE A 101 -27.51 -42.50 7.87
C PHE A 101 -27.35 -43.98 8.25
N ALA A 102 -28.16 -44.49 9.17
CA ALA A 102 -28.08 -45.86 9.59
C ALA A 102 -28.75 -46.86 8.63
N TYR A 103 -29.84 -46.44 8.00
CA TYR A 103 -30.72 -47.30 7.22
C TYR A 103 -30.89 -46.91 5.75
N GLY A 104 -30.51 -45.70 5.36
CA GLY A 104 -30.70 -45.17 3.99
C GLY A 104 -29.76 -45.81 2.97
N VAL A 105 -28.54 -46.15 3.39
CA VAL A 105 -27.54 -46.79 2.53
C VAL A 105 -26.64 -47.69 3.34
N GLU A 106 -26.29 -48.85 2.77
CA GLU A 106 -25.50 -49.89 3.49
C GLU A 106 -24.09 -49.37 3.82
N ARG A 107 -23.41 -48.75 2.85
CA ARG A 107 -22.03 -48.28 2.96
C ARG A 107 -21.90 -46.81 2.55
N PRO A 108 -22.28 -45.86 3.41
CA PRO A 108 -22.37 -44.44 3.06
C PRO A 108 -21.08 -43.86 2.48
N LEU A 109 -19.94 -44.16 3.09
CA LEU A 109 -18.65 -43.61 2.66
C LEU A 109 -18.24 -44.14 1.29
N ALA A 110 -18.41 -45.44 1.03
CA ALA A 110 -18.15 -46.02 -0.29
C ALA A 110 -19.11 -45.48 -1.37
N ALA A 111 -20.37 -45.20 -1.00
CA ALA A 111 -21.31 -44.58 -1.92
C ALA A 111 -20.90 -43.14 -2.29
N ILE A 112 -20.47 -42.33 -1.31
CA ILE A 112 -19.94 -40.99 -1.55
C ILE A 112 -18.67 -41.04 -2.41
N GLU A 113 -17.76 -41.98 -2.16
CA GLU A 113 -16.53 -42.20 -2.94
C GLU A 113 -16.85 -42.45 -4.41
N ASN A 114 -17.70 -43.43 -4.69
CA ASN A 114 -18.08 -43.80 -6.06
C ASN A 114 -18.84 -42.65 -6.78
N LEU A 115 -19.71 -41.98 -6.05
CA LEU A 115 -20.45 -40.82 -6.60
C LEU A 115 -19.51 -39.65 -6.89
N THR A 116 -18.55 -39.39 -6.00
CA THR A 116 -17.50 -38.36 -6.22
C THR A 116 -16.67 -38.71 -7.46
N ALA A 117 -16.23 -39.96 -7.58
CA ALA A 117 -15.42 -40.42 -8.71
C ALA A 117 -16.17 -40.30 -10.05
N THR A 118 -17.44 -40.66 -10.08
CA THR A 118 -18.27 -40.58 -11.31
C THR A 118 -18.61 -39.15 -11.65
N THR A 119 -18.96 -38.31 -10.71
CA THR A 119 -19.25 -36.89 -10.90
C THR A 119 -17.99 -36.17 -11.35
N LEU A 120 -16.85 -36.41 -10.71
CA LEU A 120 -15.55 -35.85 -11.10
C LEU A 120 -15.23 -36.18 -12.57
N ARG A 121 -15.39 -37.47 -12.96
CA ARG A 121 -15.14 -37.89 -14.35
C ARG A 121 -16.03 -37.17 -15.37
N ASN A 122 -17.30 -36.99 -15.03
CA ASN A 122 -18.23 -36.27 -15.90
C ASN A 122 -17.84 -34.80 -16.07
N ILE A 123 -17.57 -34.11 -14.96
CA ILE A 123 -17.24 -32.68 -14.98
C ILE A 123 -15.91 -32.45 -15.71
N ILE A 124 -14.89 -33.25 -15.42
CA ILE A 124 -13.56 -33.12 -16.06
C ILE A 124 -13.62 -33.50 -17.54
N GLY A 125 -14.44 -34.49 -17.92
CA GLY A 125 -14.63 -34.89 -19.31
C GLY A 125 -15.20 -33.80 -20.23
N GLU A 126 -15.85 -32.80 -19.65
CA GLU A 126 -16.36 -31.61 -20.36
C GLU A 126 -15.35 -30.47 -20.44
N MET A 127 -14.27 -30.51 -19.67
CA MET A 127 -13.29 -29.43 -19.52
C MET A 127 -11.97 -29.75 -20.18
N GLU A 128 -11.29 -28.73 -20.72
CA GLU A 128 -9.92 -28.82 -21.19
C GLU A 128 -8.93 -28.81 -20.02
N LEU A 129 -7.72 -29.32 -20.25
CA LEU A 129 -6.68 -29.42 -19.21
C LEU A 129 -6.40 -28.07 -18.51
N ASP A 130 -6.19 -27.01 -19.28
CA ASP A 130 -5.87 -25.70 -18.74
C ASP A 130 -7.01 -25.15 -17.87
N HIS A 131 -8.27 -25.38 -18.29
CA HIS A 131 -9.45 -25.02 -17.50
C HIS A 131 -9.57 -25.85 -16.24
N THR A 132 -9.25 -27.12 -16.29
CA THR A 132 -9.26 -28.01 -15.12
C THR A 132 -8.25 -27.55 -14.05
N LEU A 133 -7.08 -27.10 -14.47
CA LEU A 133 -6.03 -26.60 -13.55
C LEU A 133 -6.36 -25.26 -12.92
N THR A 134 -7.06 -24.39 -13.65
CA THR A 134 -7.32 -22.99 -13.23
C THR A 134 -8.68 -22.79 -12.57
N SER A 135 -9.67 -23.64 -12.84
CA SER A 135 -11.07 -23.47 -12.40
C SER A 135 -11.48 -24.42 -11.28
N ARG A 136 -10.59 -24.67 -10.32
CA ARG A 136 -10.84 -25.60 -9.19
C ARG A 136 -12.11 -25.24 -8.41
N ASP A 137 -12.35 -23.97 -8.16
CA ASP A 137 -13.51 -23.50 -7.40
C ASP A 137 -14.83 -23.86 -8.08
N VAL A 138 -14.87 -23.77 -9.40
CA VAL A 138 -16.05 -24.14 -10.20
C VAL A 138 -16.31 -25.64 -10.14
N ILE A 139 -15.24 -26.45 -10.24
CA ILE A 139 -15.32 -27.90 -10.14
C ILE A 139 -15.79 -28.31 -8.74
N ASN A 140 -15.17 -27.75 -7.70
CA ASN A 140 -15.54 -28.00 -6.30
C ASN A 140 -17.03 -27.69 -6.05
N ALA A 141 -17.50 -26.55 -6.53
CA ALA A 141 -18.89 -26.13 -6.39
C ALA A 141 -19.86 -27.08 -7.12
N LYS A 142 -19.53 -27.50 -8.34
CA LYS A 142 -20.36 -28.43 -9.12
C LYS A 142 -20.42 -29.82 -8.45
N ILE A 143 -19.26 -30.36 -8.02
CA ILE A 143 -19.21 -31.64 -7.33
C ILE A 143 -20.03 -31.58 -6.04
N ARG A 144 -19.83 -30.52 -5.22
CA ARG A 144 -20.58 -30.32 -3.99
C ARG A 144 -22.08 -30.32 -4.23
N GLY A 145 -22.56 -29.60 -5.27
CA GLY A 145 -23.99 -29.53 -5.59
C GLY A 145 -24.58 -30.90 -5.89
N VAL A 146 -23.92 -31.69 -6.74
CA VAL A 146 -24.39 -33.05 -7.10
C VAL A 146 -24.33 -33.99 -5.90
N LEU A 147 -23.25 -33.93 -5.10
CA LEU A 147 -23.09 -34.77 -3.93
C LEU A 147 -24.13 -34.46 -2.85
N ASP A 148 -24.37 -33.16 -2.56
CA ASP A 148 -25.31 -32.72 -1.54
C ASP A 148 -26.74 -33.21 -1.87
N GLU A 149 -27.18 -33.01 -3.13
CA GLU A 149 -28.47 -33.54 -3.59
C GLU A 149 -28.59 -35.07 -3.49
N ALA A 150 -27.56 -35.79 -3.87
CA ALA A 150 -27.58 -37.24 -3.87
C ALA A 150 -27.45 -37.87 -2.46
N THR A 151 -26.83 -37.16 -1.50
CA THR A 151 -26.61 -37.68 -0.14
C THR A 151 -27.66 -37.22 0.86
N ASP A 152 -28.53 -36.25 0.52
CA ASP A 152 -29.63 -35.80 1.38
C ASP A 152 -30.58 -36.93 1.80
N PRO A 153 -31.00 -37.88 0.93
CA PRO A 153 -31.81 -39.07 1.33
C PRO A 153 -31.11 -39.99 2.32
N TRP A 154 -29.79 -39.90 2.43
CA TRP A 154 -29.00 -40.69 3.39
C TRP A 154 -28.76 -39.98 4.71
N GLY A 155 -29.32 -38.78 4.88
CA GLY A 155 -29.13 -37.91 6.06
C GLY A 155 -27.71 -37.40 6.21
N ILE A 156 -27.02 -37.19 5.08
CA ILE A 156 -25.64 -36.67 5.02
C ILE A 156 -25.69 -35.35 4.26
N LYS A 157 -25.12 -34.34 4.85
CA LYS A 157 -24.94 -33.03 4.22
C LYS A 157 -23.49 -32.81 3.83
N VAL A 158 -23.23 -32.55 2.56
CA VAL A 158 -21.89 -32.25 2.05
C VAL A 158 -21.68 -30.75 2.14
N ASN A 159 -20.82 -30.32 3.07
CA ASN A 159 -20.53 -28.92 3.29
C ASN A 159 -19.58 -28.36 2.22
N ARG A 160 -18.51 -29.13 1.92
CA ARG A 160 -17.46 -28.71 1.00
C ARG A 160 -16.77 -29.91 0.35
N VAL A 161 -16.35 -29.72 -0.89
CA VAL A 161 -15.50 -30.65 -1.62
C VAL A 161 -14.29 -29.89 -2.12
N GLU A 162 -13.10 -30.46 -1.98
CA GLU A 162 -11.86 -29.85 -2.42
C GLU A 162 -11.06 -30.82 -3.29
N LEU A 163 -10.59 -30.34 -4.43
CA LEU A 163 -9.59 -31.03 -5.22
C LEU A 163 -8.21 -30.80 -4.59
N LYS A 164 -7.57 -31.87 -4.13
CA LYS A 164 -6.29 -31.81 -3.42
C LYS A 164 -5.13 -31.68 -4.42
N ASN A 165 -4.93 -32.70 -5.24
CA ASN A 165 -3.91 -32.70 -6.29
C ASN A 165 -4.54 -32.97 -7.64
N ILE A 166 -4.03 -32.32 -8.67
CA ILE A 166 -4.35 -32.58 -10.06
C ILE A 166 -3.01 -32.90 -10.75
N LEU A 167 -2.83 -34.17 -11.08
CA LEU A 167 -1.57 -34.71 -11.57
C LEU A 167 -1.72 -35.15 -13.03
N PRO A 168 -1.37 -34.32 -14.01
CA PRO A 168 -1.29 -34.74 -15.41
C PRO A 168 -0.06 -35.65 -15.62
N PRO A 169 0.04 -36.34 -16.77
CA PRO A 169 1.20 -37.14 -17.12
C PRO A 169 2.49 -36.31 -17.13
N ARG A 170 3.61 -36.91 -16.78
CA ARG A 170 4.92 -36.23 -16.68
C ARG A 170 5.31 -35.52 -17.97
N GLU A 171 5.06 -36.13 -19.12
CA GLU A 171 5.35 -35.53 -20.42
C GLU A 171 4.62 -34.18 -20.63
N ILE A 172 3.37 -34.12 -20.20
CA ILE A 172 2.57 -32.89 -20.26
C ILE A 172 3.07 -31.88 -19.24
N GLN A 173 3.41 -32.31 -18.01
CA GLN A 173 3.99 -31.43 -17.00
C GLN A 173 5.29 -30.79 -17.51
N ASP A 174 6.20 -31.57 -18.08
CA ASP A 174 7.47 -31.08 -18.63
C ASP A 174 7.26 -30.10 -19.80
N ALA A 175 6.27 -30.38 -20.65
CA ALA A 175 5.93 -29.49 -21.78
C ALA A 175 5.36 -28.16 -21.27
N MET A 176 4.42 -28.20 -20.30
CA MET A 176 3.84 -27.01 -19.67
C MET A 176 4.89 -26.19 -18.92
N GLU A 177 5.80 -26.86 -18.20
CA GLU A 177 6.90 -26.14 -17.50
C GLU A 177 7.80 -25.38 -18.50
N LYS A 178 8.18 -26.03 -19.60
CA LYS A 178 8.97 -25.38 -20.65
C LYS A 178 8.22 -24.21 -21.28
N GLN A 179 6.94 -24.38 -21.58
CA GLN A 179 6.10 -23.32 -22.13
C GLN A 179 5.97 -22.15 -21.18
N MET A 180 5.67 -22.42 -19.90
CA MET A 180 5.55 -21.39 -18.85
C MET A 180 6.87 -20.65 -18.62
N LYS A 181 7.99 -21.37 -18.66
CA LYS A 181 9.32 -20.75 -18.56
C LYS A 181 9.61 -19.81 -19.73
N ALA A 182 9.32 -20.24 -20.94
CA ALA A 182 9.49 -19.42 -22.13
C ALA A 182 8.59 -18.17 -22.11
N GLU A 183 7.33 -18.34 -21.69
CA GLU A 183 6.40 -17.20 -21.59
C GLU A 183 6.81 -16.20 -20.48
N ARG A 184 7.29 -16.70 -19.33
CA ARG A 184 7.85 -15.84 -18.28
C ARG A 184 9.08 -15.07 -18.75
N GLN A 185 10.01 -15.73 -19.45
CA GLN A 185 11.19 -15.08 -20.01
C GLN A 185 10.81 -14.01 -21.04
N ARG A 186 9.83 -14.30 -21.90
CA ARG A 186 9.31 -13.32 -22.86
C ARG A 186 8.72 -12.10 -22.16
N ARG A 187 7.86 -12.31 -21.14
CA ARG A 187 7.27 -11.20 -20.36
C ARG A 187 8.34 -10.40 -19.62
N GLU A 188 9.31 -11.07 -19.02
CA GLU A 188 10.45 -10.43 -18.35
C GLU A 188 11.22 -9.53 -19.32
N ALA A 189 11.55 -10.02 -20.52
CA ALA A 189 12.25 -9.24 -21.52
C ALA A 189 11.44 -8.00 -21.98
N ILE A 190 10.12 -8.15 -22.17
CA ILE A 190 9.23 -7.04 -22.53
C ILE A 190 9.19 -6.00 -21.41
N LEU A 191 8.92 -6.42 -20.18
CA LEU A 191 8.84 -5.52 -19.03
C LEU A 191 10.16 -4.80 -18.76
N THR A 192 11.29 -5.50 -18.94
CA THR A 192 12.63 -4.89 -18.81
C THR A 192 12.84 -3.81 -19.87
N ALA A 193 12.54 -4.13 -21.15
CA ALA A 193 12.68 -3.18 -22.23
C ALA A 193 11.75 -1.95 -22.09
N GLU A 194 10.51 -2.16 -21.66
CA GLU A 194 9.56 -1.09 -21.35
C GLU A 194 10.04 -0.23 -20.17
N GLY A 195 10.54 -0.86 -19.10
CA GLY A 195 11.12 -0.18 -17.95
C GLY A 195 12.35 0.66 -18.31
N GLU A 196 13.27 0.13 -19.13
CA GLU A 196 14.42 0.88 -19.64
C GLU A 196 13.99 2.07 -20.51
N LYS A 197 13.02 1.87 -21.40
CA LYS A 197 12.47 2.94 -22.23
C LYS A 197 11.85 4.05 -21.36
N ALA A 198 10.98 3.67 -20.41
CA ALA A 198 10.35 4.63 -19.51
C ALA A 198 11.39 5.39 -18.66
N SER A 199 12.39 4.69 -18.14
CA SER A 199 13.50 5.31 -17.40
C SER A 199 14.28 6.31 -18.25
N LYS A 200 14.64 5.96 -19.49
CA LYS A 200 15.36 6.87 -20.40
C LYS A 200 14.54 8.12 -20.74
N ILE A 201 13.23 7.96 -20.97
CA ILE A 201 12.31 9.09 -21.21
C ILE A 201 12.27 9.99 -19.99
N LEU A 202 12.05 9.45 -18.79
CA LEU A 202 11.93 10.22 -17.57
C LEU A 202 13.23 10.98 -17.22
N VAL A 203 14.39 10.34 -17.44
CA VAL A 203 15.70 10.98 -17.27
C VAL A 203 15.89 12.13 -18.27
N ALA A 204 15.51 11.93 -19.54
CA ALA A 204 15.62 12.97 -20.57
C ALA A 204 14.67 14.14 -20.29
N GLU A 205 13.45 13.87 -19.84
CA GLU A 205 12.48 14.90 -19.43
C GLU A 205 12.99 15.69 -18.21
N GLY A 206 13.50 15.00 -17.16
CA GLY A 206 14.10 15.65 -16.00
C GLY A 206 15.31 16.53 -16.34
N GLN A 207 16.17 16.07 -17.26
CA GLN A 207 17.29 16.87 -17.74
C GLN A 207 16.84 18.10 -18.53
N LYS A 208 15.80 17.95 -19.37
CA LYS A 208 15.20 19.09 -20.11
C LYS A 208 14.61 20.11 -19.13
N GLU A 209 13.84 19.67 -18.18
CA GLU A 209 13.21 20.54 -17.17
C GLU A 209 14.27 21.25 -16.30
N SER A 210 15.28 20.52 -15.86
CA SER A 210 16.41 21.10 -15.12
C SER A 210 17.14 22.18 -15.91
N LYS A 211 17.37 21.98 -17.22
CA LYS A 211 18.00 23.01 -18.09
C LYS A 211 17.09 24.23 -18.28
N ILE A 212 15.79 24.03 -18.41
CA ILE A 212 14.83 25.13 -18.52
C ILE A 212 14.83 25.96 -17.22
N LEU A 213 14.72 25.32 -16.07
CA LEU A 213 14.75 25.98 -14.77
C LEU A 213 16.06 26.70 -14.51
N ALA A 214 17.20 26.15 -14.90
CA ALA A 214 18.49 26.79 -14.80
C ALA A 214 18.55 28.03 -15.68
N ALA A 215 18.10 27.96 -16.94
CA ALA A 215 18.08 29.12 -17.85
C ALA A 215 17.11 30.23 -17.39
N GLU A 216 15.97 29.86 -16.79
CA GLU A 216 15.04 30.81 -16.19
C GLU A 216 15.63 31.47 -14.95
N ALA A 217 16.32 30.71 -14.09
CA ALA A 217 17.01 31.25 -12.92
C ALA A 217 18.14 32.24 -13.31
N ASP A 218 18.94 31.90 -14.33
CA ASP A 218 19.99 32.76 -14.85
C ASP A 218 19.40 34.05 -15.44
N LYS A 219 18.33 33.93 -16.23
CA LYS A 219 17.61 35.09 -16.77
C LYS A 219 17.08 36.00 -15.66
N GLN A 220 16.43 35.41 -14.66
CA GLN A 220 15.88 36.17 -13.53
C GLN A 220 16.98 36.85 -12.71
N SER A 221 18.09 36.17 -12.49
CA SER A 221 19.26 36.70 -11.82
C SER A 221 19.87 37.90 -12.59
N ALA A 222 19.98 37.77 -13.92
CA ALA A 222 20.48 38.85 -14.77
C ALA A 222 19.55 40.08 -14.76
N ILE A 223 18.24 39.85 -14.78
CA ILE A 223 17.25 40.96 -14.70
C ILE A 223 17.36 41.65 -13.35
N LEU A 224 17.37 40.92 -12.25
CA LEU A 224 17.50 41.51 -10.91
C LEU A 224 18.82 42.24 -10.71
N ALA A 225 19.93 41.75 -11.27
CA ALA A 225 21.21 42.43 -11.25
C ALA A 225 21.18 43.75 -12.03
N ALA A 226 20.56 43.73 -13.22
CA ALA A 226 20.41 44.95 -14.04
C ALA A 226 19.49 45.99 -13.36
N GLU A 227 18.41 45.56 -12.73
CA GLU A 227 17.52 46.42 -11.96
C GLU A 227 18.21 47.03 -10.74
N ALA A 228 18.98 46.22 -10.00
CA ALA A 228 19.77 46.70 -8.87
C ALA A 228 20.81 47.76 -9.28
N ILE A 229 21.52 47.55 -10.40
CA ILE A 229 22.47 48.54 -10.95
C ILE A 229 21.75 49.82 -11.36
N LYS A 230 20.59 49.69 -12.02
CA LYS A 230 19.78 50.88 -12.40
C LYS A 230 19.34 51.64 -11.16
N GLU A 231 18.82 50.98 -10.16
CA GLU A 231 18.35 51.62 -8.93
C GLU A 231 19.51 52.27 -8.15
N ALA A 232 20.65 51.59 -8.07
CA ALA A 232 21.86 52.16 -7.46
C ALA A 232 22.30 53.48 -8.16
N LYS A 233 22.34 53.48 -9.51
CA LYS A 233 22.68 54.69 -10.27
C LYS A 233 21.67 55.82 -10.11
N ILE A 234 20.38 55.49 -10.02
CA ILE A 234 19.35 56.52 -9.77
C ILE A 234 19.53 57.12 -8.38
N ARG A 235 19.70 56.28 -7.35
CA ARG A 235 19.93 56.79 -5.99
C ARG A 235 21.22 57.59 -5.84
N GLU A 236 22.29 57.18 -6.53
CA GLU A 236 23.55 57.92 -6.59
C GLU A 236 23.35 59.30 -7.22
N ALA A 237 22.69 59.35 -8.40
CA ALA A 237 22.38 60.61 -9.09
C ALA A 237 21.44 61.54 -8.30
N GLU A 238 20.43 60.95 -7.62
CA GLU A 238 19.54 61.72 -6.73
C GLU A 238 20.30 62.28 -5.53
N GLY A 239 21.20 61.45 -4.92
CA GLY A 239 22.04 61.87 -3.83
C GLY A 239 23.00 63.02 -4.22
N GLU A 240 23.64 62.92 -5.41
CA GLU A 240 24.50 63.96 -5.96
C GLU A 240 23.71 65.24 -6.23
N ALA A 241 22.53 65.14 -6.87
CA ALA A 241 21.67 66.30 -7.13
C ALA A 241 21.22 66.99 -5.84
N GLU A 242 20.82 66.21 -4.83
CA GLU A 242 20.43 66.76 -3.52
C GLU A 242 21.63 67.40 -2.80
N ALA A 243 22.82 66.83 -2.89
CA ALA A 243 24.02 67.35 -2.33
C ALA A 243 24.39 68.74 -3.01
N ILE A 244 24.32 68.76 -4.35
CA ILE A 244 24.57 70.02 -5.11
C ILE A 244 23.56 71.05 -4.71
N ILE A 245 22.25 70.78 -4.67
CA ILE A 245 21.20 71.69 -4.26
C ILE A 245 21.46 72.26 -2.85
N LYS A 246 21.82 71.36 -1.87
CA LYS A 246 22.12 71.78 -0.51
C LYS A 246 23.35 72.69 -0.44
N VAL A 247 24.40 72.40 -1.20
CA VAL A 247 25.60 73.26 -1.30
C VAL A 247 25.27 74.58 -1.87
N GLU A 248 24.55 74.69 -3.00
CA GLU A 248 24.21 75.93 -3.60
C GLU A 248 23.22 76.76 -2.77
N GLN A 249 22.27 76.10 -2.07
CA GLN A 249 21.41 76.81 -1.10
C GLN A 249 22.23 77.37 0.06
N ALA A 250 23.20 76.60 0.60
CA ALA A 250 24.09 77.11 1.64
C ALA A 250 24.93 78.30 1.15
N ARG A 251 25.43 78.27 -0.11
CA ARG A 251 26.15 79.37 -0.74
C ARG A 251 25.27 80.60 -0.94
N ALA A 252 24.06 80.42 -1.47
CA ALA A 252 23.11 81.55 -1.64
C ALA A 252 22.79 82.16 -0.29
N LYS A 253 22.56 81.38 0.76
CA LYS A 253 22.31 81.93 2.09
C LYS A 253 23.54 82.65 2.68
N ALA A 254 24.74 82.15 2.42
CA ALA A 254 25.98 82.82 2.83
C ALA A 254 26.14 84.17 2.12
N ILE A 255 25.83 84.24 0.82
CA ILE A 255 25.86 85.52 0.05
C ILE A 255 24.81 86.47 0.59
N GLU A 256 23.59 85.99 0.87
CA GLU A 256 22.52 86.82 1.47
C GLU A 256 22.92 87.42 2.82
N LEU A 257 23.55 86.61 3.69
CA LEU A 257 24.07 87.03 4.98
C LEU A 257 25.20 88.01 4.84
N ILE A 258 26.10 87.82 3.86
CA ILE A 258 27.17 88.77 3.57
C ILE A 258 26.61 90.14 3.07
N ASN A 259 25.63 90.08 2.14
CA ASN A 259 24.99 91.26 1.64
C ASN A 259 24.20 92.07 2.71
N SER A 260 23.51 91.31 3.61
CA SER A 260 22.77 91.97 4.71
C SER A 260 23.68 92.61 5.76
N ALA A 261 24.87 92.04 5.96
CA ALA A 261 25.86 92.63 6.86
C ALA A 261 26.56 93.89 6.33
N ALA A 262 26.32 94.36 5.07
CA ALA A 262 26.86 95.52 4.39
C ALA A 262 28.38 95.68 4.67
N PRO A 263 29.23 94.72 4.24
CA PRO A 263 30.65 94.75 4.55
C PRO A 263 31.34 95.91 3.90
N GLY A 264 32.20 96.66 4.64
CA GLY A 264 32.97 97.73 4.15
C GLY A 264 34.09 97.31 3.18
N ASP A 265 34.69 98.27 2.45
CA ASP A 265 35.69 98.04 1.40
C ASP A 265 36.88 97.15 1.85
N GLY A 266 37.20 97.15 3.17
CA GLY A 266 38.28 96.32 3.72
C GLY A 266 37.99 94.83 3.65
N TYR A 267 36.72 94.40 3.82
CA TYR A 267 36.33 92.97 3.71
C TYR A 267 36.38 92.49 2.26
N LEU A 268 35.94 93.32 1.30
CA LEU A 268 36.01 92.98 -0.11
C LEU A 268 37.47 92.85 -0.59
N THR A 269 38.38 93.66 -0.05
CA THR A 269 39.81 93.59 -0.35
C THR A 269 40.41 92.29 0.20
N ILE A 270 40.09 91.83 1.47
CA ILE A 270 40.57 90.62 2.04
C ILE A 270 40.02 89.42 1.24
N LYS A 271 38.73 89.42 0.86
CA LYS A 271 38.14 88.36 0.05
C LYS A 271 38.70 88.27 -1.36
N SER A 272 39.09 89.37 -1.94
CA SER A 272 39.76 89.43 -3.25
C SER A 272 41.16 88.81 -3.17
N LEU A 273 41.89 89.03 -2.06
CA LEU A 273 43.20 88.46 -1.81
C LEU A 273 43.11 86.92 -1.54
N GLU A 274 42.14 86.48 -0.75
CA GLU A 274 41.88 85.00 -0.54
C GLU A 274 41.52 84.35 -1.88
N ALA A 275 40.68 84.94 -2.71
CA ALA A 275 40.35 84.42 -4.03
C ALA A 275 41.56 84.32 -4.95
N PHE A 276 42.47 85.35 -4.85
CA PHE A 276 43.70 85.36 -5.60
C PHE A 276 44.70 84.27 -5.08
N GLU A 277 44.80 84.10 -3.78
CA GLU A 277 45.59 82.99 -3.15
C GLU A 277 45.11 81.61 -3.61
N ALA A 278 43.78 81.41 -3.55
CA ALA A 278 43.19 80.12 -4.01
C ALA A 278 43.41 79.92 -5.53
N ALA A 279 43.39 81.00 -6.34
CA ALA A 279 43.71 80.88 -7.76
C ALA A 279 45.21 80.67 -8.03
N ALA A 280 46.05 81.13 -7.18
CA ALA A 280 47.51 80.97 -7.30
C ALA A 280 47.99 79.59 -6.85
N ASP A 281 47.30 78.97 -5.92
CA ASP A 281 47.58 77.55 -5.45
C ASP A 281 47.01 76.51 -6.41
N GLY A 282 46.23 76.91 -7.43
CA GLY A 282 45.75 76.03 -8.46
C GLY A 282 46.82 75.55 -9.42
N LYS A 283 46.78 74.26 -9.81
CA LYS A 283 47.74 73.61 -10.76
C LYS A 283 47.70 74.19 -12.20
N ALA A 284 47.04 75.32 -12.43
CA ALA A 284 46.91 75.95 -13.76
C ALA A 284 48.05 76.88 -14.08
N THR A 285 48.72 76.67 -15.20
CA THR A 285 49.91 77.49 -15.69
C THR A 285 49.55 78.79 -16.33
N LYS A 286 48.30 79.20 -16.43
CA LYS A 286 47.86 80.47 -16.97
C LYS A 286 46.89 81.19 -16.05
N LEU A 287 47.29 82.28 -15.48
CA LEU A 287 46.44 83.15 -14.67
C LEU A 287 45.99 84.34 -15.50
N ILE A 288 44.69 84.51 -15.76
CA ILE A 288 44.10 85.71 -16.41
C ILE A 288 43.61 86.62 -15.28
N ILE A 289 44.32 87.70 -15.06
CA ILE A 289 43.95 88.70 -14.04
C ILE A 289 43.13 89.81 -14.68
N PRO A 290 41.89 90.03 -14.20
CA PRO A 290 41.08 91.19 -14.68
C PRO A 290 41.78 92.49 -14.40
N SER A 291 41.64 93.49 -15.32
CA SER A 291 42.37 94.78 -15.27
C SER A 291 42.11 95.62 -14.03
N ASN A 292 40.99 95.43 -13.38
CA ASN A 292 40.64 96.17 -12.12
C ASN A 292 41.38 95.64 -10.87
N LEU A 293 42.07 94.48 -10.94
CA LEU A 293 42.87 93.96 -9.85
C LEU A 293 44.36 94.02 -10.08
N GLN A 294 44.82 94.57 -11.19
CA GLN A 294 46.24 94.67 -11.52
C GLN A 294 47.05 95.45 -10.47
N GLY A 295 46.47 96.50 -9.84
CA GLY A 295 47.15 97.24 -8.77
C GLY A 295 47.44 96.43 -7.52
N LEU A 296 46.55 95.48 -7.15
CA LEU A 296 46.72 94.60 -6.00
C LEU A 296 47.63 93.41 -6.32
N ALA A 297 47.62 92.88 -7.53
CA ALA A 297 48.50 91.85 -7.99
C ALA A 297 49.97 92.28 -8.04
N GLY A 298 50.20 93.53 -8.39
CA GLY A 298 51.52 94.16 -8.36
C GLY A 298 52.13 94.28 -6.95
N LEU A 299 51.28 94.60 -5.97
CA LEU A 299 51.70 94.68 -4.57
C LEU A 299 51.99 93.30 -3.99
N ALA A 300 51.21 92.27 -4.32
CA ALA A 300 51.43 90.85 -3.87
C ALA A 300 52.70 90.25 -4.49
N ALA A 301 53.02 90.57 -5.75
CA ALA A 301 54.27 90.16 -6.39
C ALA A 301 55.49 90.83 -5.75
N GLY A 302 55.36 92.07 -5.36
CA GLY A 302 56.44 92.84 -4.69
C GLY A 302 56.71 92.35 -3.29
N VAL A 303 55.69 91.92 -2.51
CA VAL A 303 55.83 91.36 -1.19
C VAL A 303 56.46 89.95 -1.23
N LYS A 304 56.21 89.11 -2.26
CA LYS A 304 56.81 87.81 -2.43
C LYS A 304 58.27 87.85 -2.73
N GLU A 305 58.75 88.90 -3.44
CA GLU A 305 60.18 89.15 -3.74
C GLU A 305 60.94 89.58 -2.51
N ILE A 306 60.29 90.33 -1.58
CA ILE A 306 60.91 90.74 -0.31
C ILE A 306 60.98 89.65 0.74
N VAL A 307 60.17 88.62 0.65
CA VAL A 307 60.12 87.47 1.62
C VAL A 307 61.00 86.29 1.13
N SER A 308 61.45 86.28 -0.10
CA SER A 308 62.32 85.27 -0.70
C SER A 308 63.81 85.59 -0.72
N GLU A 309 64.24 86.63 -0.08
CA GLU A 309 65.61 86.84 0.38
C GLU A 309 65.66 86.48 1.92
#